data_8da6c10484365d46165feccdf88f1a92
#
_entry.id   8da6c10484365d46165feccdf88f1a92
#
_cell.length_a   1.000
_cell.length_b   1.000
_cell.length_c   1.000
_cell.angle_alpha   90.00
_cell.angle_beta   90.00
_cell.angle_gamma   90.00
#
_symmetry.space_group_name_H-M   'P 1'
#
loop_
_entity.id
_entity.type
_entity.pdbx_description
1 polymer ?
#
loop_
_entity_poly.entity_id
_entity_poly.type
_entity_poly.pdbx_seq_one_letter_code
_entity_poly.pdbx_strand_id
1 'polypeptide(L)'
;MNKYKKIIVWGAKLDTGHTHGFIHEAIVRAAKAMGIETYWLDNRDNVDDSFFDDAIVITEQWLVFRNGMSNKMPLNKSACYLVHYLGNRGPVEQNPGASMYLGKVGRLIDFRFANNWGVNGVEDKNYAYKFEPEKYTPINDGTSFFEKGSDYDILYSIWATDLLPNEIDFETRLTPFKEPKFAFFGGTIREDNEEMFIPFINECKTNNIPFVYNTPWQNPLTIEQMRSAVIQSYLPLDVRPRNHLANGYISCRSIKNISYGALCLTNSKETYDFFDQEVAYADNPADLFYVAKEMQDDPKTKDLILNQMKKVKEKHTYVNRLKDMIAAAEMV
;
A
#
# COMPACT_ATOMS: atom_id res chain seq x y z
N MET A 1 -8.95 -2.74 -21.64
CA MET A 1 -10.27 -2.38 -21.07
C MET A 1 -11.29 -2.49 -22.19
N ASN A 2 -12.22 -3.43 -22.08
CA ASN A 2 -13.26 -3.66 -23.11
C ASN A 2 -14.58 -2.99 -22.76
N LYS A 3 -14.93 -2.99 -21.48
CA LYS A 3 -16.20 -2.46 -20.96
C LYS A 3 -16.05 -1.01 -20.47
N TYR A 4 -14.95 -0.70 -19.80
CA TYR A 4 -14.71 0.62 -19.21
C TYR A 4 -13.72 1.43 -20.07
N LYS A 5 -13.89 2.75 -20.14
CA LYS A 5 -13.11 3.63 -21.02
C LYS A 5 -12.06 4.44 -20.29
N LYS A 6 -12.27 4.70 -18.99
CA LYS A 6 -11.41 5.59 -18.17
C LYS A 6 -11.32 5.12 -16.73
N ILE A 7 -10.32 5.63 -16.04
CA ILE A 7 -10.14 5.46 -14.59
C ILE A 7 -10.33 6.81 -13.91
N ILE A 8 -11.13 6.81 -12.86
CA ILE A 8 -11.31 7.96 -11.97
C ILE A 8 -10.79 7.57 -10.59
N VAL A 9 -9.77 8.26 -10.10
CA VAL A 9 -9.34 8.15 -8.72
C VAL A 9 -10.02 9.28 -7.94
N TRP A 10 -10.96 8.91 -7.06
CA TRP A 10 -11.65 9.86 -6.20
C TRP A 10 -11.09 9.79 -4.78
N GLY A 11 -10.30 10.78 -4.38
CA GLY A 11 -9.69 10.76 -3.05
C GLY A 11 -8.64 11.83 -2.82
N ALA A 12 -7.97 11.72 -1.67
CA ALA A 12 -7.01 12.71 -1.23
C ALA A 12 -5.97 13.04 -2.29
N LYS A 13 -5.80 14.32 -2.59
CA LYS A 13 -4.71 14.86 -3.39
C LYS A 13 -3.51 15.17 -2.49
N LEU A 14 -2.32 15.38 -3.07
CA LEU A 14 -1.09 15.62 -2.30
C LEU A 14 -1.17 16.84 -1.39
N ASP A 15 -1.84 17.89 -1.85
CA ASP A 15 -2.03 19.13 -1.10
C ASP A 15 -2.91 19.00 0.16
N THR A 16 -3.58 17.86 0.33
CA THR A 16 -4.37 17.57 1.54
C THR A 16 -3.51 17.11 2.72
N GLY A 17 -2.21 16.86 2.51
CA GLY A 17 -1.30 16.32 3.53
C GLY A 17 -1.61 14.89 3.97
N HIS A 18 -2.50 14.18 3.28
CA HIS A 18 -2.89 12.84 3.62
C HIS A 18 -1.96 11.79 2.98
N THR A 19 -1.56 10.75 3.75
CA THR A 19 -0.63 9.72 3.26
C THR A 19 -1.15 8.95 2.04
N HIS A 20 -2.47 8.80 1.91
CA HIS A 20 -3.08 8.15 0.76
C HIS A 20 -3.01 8.98 -0.52
N GLY A 21 -2.74 10.29 -0.43
CA GLY A 21 -2.43 11.12 -1.59
C GLY A 21 -1.27 10.55 -2.43
N PHE A 22 -0.24 10.01 -1.78
CA PHE A 22 0.88 9.35 -2.48
C PHE A 22 0.46 8.02 -3.16
N ILE A 23 -0.48 7.27 -2.57
CA ILE A 23 -1.04 6.06 -3.17
C ILE A 23 -1.88 6.42 -4.40
N HIS A 24 -2.73 7.43 -4.27
CA HIS A 24 -3.58 7.90 -5.37
C HIS A 24 -2.74 8.47 -6.52
N GLU A 25 -1.70 9.24 -6.22
CA GLU A 25 -0.76 9.73 -7.23
C GLU A 25 -0.13 8.57 -8.00
N ALA A 26 0.36 7.56 -7.28
CA ALA A 26 1.00 6.41 -7.88
C ALA A 26 0.04 5.61 -8.79
N ILE A 27 -1.22 5.44 -8.39
CA ILE A 27 -2.27 4.83 -9.21
C ILE A 27 -2.51 5.65 -10.48
N VAL A 28 -2.67 6.98 -10.35
CA VAL A 28 -2.88 7.89 -11.49
C VAL A 28 -1.70 7.84 -12.46
N ARG A 29 -0.47 7.86 -11.95
CA ARG A 29 0.75 7.77 -12.77
C ARG A 29 0.81 6.43 -13.52
N ALA A 30 0.51 5.34 -12.84
CA ALA A 30 0.49 4.01 -13.45
C ALA A 30 -0.58 3.90 -14.55
N ALA A 31 -1.80 4.39 -14.31
CA ALA A 31 -2.86 4.38 -15.31
C ALA A 31 -2.50 5.20 -16.56
N LYS A 32 -1.93 6.39 -16.37
CA LYS A 32 -1.43 7.23 -17.47
C LYS A 32 -0.29 6.55 -18.24
N ALA A 33 0.64 5.89 -17.55
CA ALA A 33 1.73 5.13 -18.17
C ALA A 33 1.22 3.93 -18.99
N MET A 34 0.06 3.38 -18.64
CA MET A 34 -0.65 2.36 -19.41
C MET A 34 -1.44 2.92 -20.60
N GLY A 35 -1.44 4.24 -20.82
CA GLY A 35 -2.20 4.90 -21.88
C GLY A 35 -3.70 4.98 -21.59
N ILE A 36 -4.13 4.86 -20.34
CA ILE A 36 -5.54 4.89 -19.95
C ILE A 36 -5.94 6.33 -19.63
N GLU A 37 -7.07 6.76 -20.18
CA GLU A 37 -7.70 8.05 -19.81
C GLU A 37 -7.96 8.07 -18.31
N THR A 38 -7.35 9.04 -17.59
CA THR A 38 -7.31 9.01 -16.13
C THR A 38 -7.51 10.38 -15.52
N TYR A 39 -8.38 10.46 -14.51
CA TYR A 39 -8.71 11.65 -13.75
C TYR A 39 -8.45 11.44 -12.26
N TRP A 40 -7.93 12.47 -11.60
CA TRP A 40 -7.78 12.51 -10.14
C TRP A 40 -8.65 13.61 -9.57
N LEU A 41 -9.73 13.22 -8.94
CA LEU A 41 -10.79 14.10 -8.46
C LEU A 41 -10.95 14.00 -6.94
N ASP A 42 -11.51 15.05 -6.36
CA ASP A 42 -11.95 15.08 -4.97
C ASP A 42 -13.21 15.93 -4.81
N ASN A 43 -13.66 16.19 -3.58
CA ASN A 43 -14.86 16.96 -3.30
C ASN A 43 -14.83 18.42 -3.75
N ARG A 44 -13.68 18.93 -4.17
CA ARG A 44 -13.52 20.30 -4.73
C ARG A 44 -13.88 20.33 -6.21
N ASP A 45 -13.85 19.15 -6.86
CA ASP A 45 -14.19 19.03 -8.26
C ASP A 45 -15.72 18.89 -8.40
N ASN A 46 -16.31 19.74 -9.26
CA ASN A 46 -17.74 19.72 -9.53
C ASN A 46 -17.97 19.06 -10.89
N VAL A 47 -18.31 17.78 -10.88
CA VAL A 47 -18.55 16.97 -12.08
C VAL A 47 -19.92 16.31 -12.02
N ASP A 48 -20.57 16.18 -13.17
CA ASP A 48 -21.87 15.53 -13.28
C ASP A 48 -21.75 14.02 -13.21
N ASP A 49 -22.86 13.33 -12.90
CA ASP A 49 -22.92 11.88 -12.85
C ASP A 49 -22.49 11.22 -14.17
N SER A 50 -22.81 11.84 -15.32
CA SER A 50 -22.42 11.38 -16.65
C SER A 50 -20.91 11.37 -16.88
N PHE A 51 -20.15 12.17 -16.11
CA PHE A 51 -18.69 12.10 -16.14
C PHE A 51 -18.16 10.74 -15.71
N PHE A 52 -18.96 9.98 -14.96
CA PHE A 52 -18.63 8.64 -14.48
C PHE A 52 -19.08 7.52 -15.43
N ASP A 53 -19.69 7.85 -16.58
CA ASP A 53 -20.11 6.85 -17.56
C ASP A 53 -18.93 5.97 -18.00
N ASP A 54 -19.15 4.65 -17.95
CA ASP A 54 -18.18 3.62 -18.34
C ASP A 54 -16.80 3.76 -17.64
N ALA A 55 -16.78 4.23 -16.39
CA ALA A 55 -15.55 4.41 -15.63
C ALA A 55 -15.31 3.27 -14.65
N ILE A 56 -14.01 3.02 -14.36
CA ILE A 56 -13.57 2.36 -13.13
C ILE A 56 -13.24 3.46 -12.14
N VAL A 57 -13.97 3.50 -11.03
CA VAL A 57 -13.78 4.48 -9.96
C VAL A 57 -13.04 3.82 -8.80
N ILE A 58 -11.87 4.35 -8.46
CA ILE A 58 -11.05 3.88 -7.34
C ILE A 58 -11.17 4.90 -6.20
N THR A 59 -11.63 4.47 -5.04
CA THR A 59 -11.86 5.34 -3.90
C THR A 59 -11.66 4.62 -2.57
N GLU A 60 -11.77 5.35 -1.49
CA GLU A 60 -11.63 4.85 -0.13
C GLU A 60 -12.83 5.20 0.74
N GLN A 61 -13.39 4.20 1.39
CA GLN A 61 -14.58 4.36 2.19
C GLN A 61 -14.42 5.39 3.32
N TRP A 62 -13.31 5.36 4.02
CA TRP A 62 -13.12 6.25 5.17
C TRP A 62 -12.93 7.73 4.77
N LEU A 63 -12.39 8.02 3.57
CA LEU A 63 -12.32 9.38 3.04
C LEU A 63 -13.71 9.95 2.79
N VAL A 64 -14.65 9.11 2.37
CA VAL A 64 -16.03 9.50 2.12
C VAL A 64 -16.76 9.77 3.45
N PHE A 65 -16.49 8.99 4.51
CA PHE A 65 -17.26 9.09 5.76
C PHE A 65 -16.63 9.94 6.88
N ARG A 66 -15.30 9.90 7.06
CA ARG A 66 -14.68 10.45 8.27
C ARG A 66 -14.24 11.92 8.18
N ASN A 67 -13.91 12.42 7.00
CA ASN A 67 -13.33 13.75 6.88
C ASN A 67 -14.29 14.84 6.39
N GLY A 68 -15.61 14.65 6.52
CA GLY A 68 -16.55 15.58 5.93
C GLY A 68 -16.41 15.71 4.41
N MET A 69 -15.57 14.89 3.80
CA MET A 69 -15.45 14.70 2.35
C MET A 69 -16.67 13.93 1.85
N SER A 70 -17.80 14.30 2.41
CA SER A 70 -19.04 13.60 2.24
C SER A 70 -19.60 13.82 0.84
N ASN A 71 -19.97 12.74 0.22
CA ASN A 71 -21.15 12.63 -0.63
C ASN A 71 -21.21 13.49 -1.90
N LYS A 72 -20.11 14.11 -2.32
CA LYS A 72 -20.07 14.79 -3.61
C LYS A 72 -19.58 13.89 -4.74
N MET A 73 -19.08 12.69 -4.41
CA MET A 73 -18.72 11.72 -5.45
C MET A 73 -19.99 11.22 -6.13
N PRO A 74 -20.15 11.45 -7.42
CA PRO A 74 -21.28 10.92 -8.17
C PRO A 74 -21.32 9.39 -8.15
N LEU A 75 -22.52 8.82 -8.13
CA LEU A 75 -22.76 7.38 -8.22
C LEU A 75 -23.46 7.08 -9.55
N ASN A 76 -22.83 6.26 -10.39
CA ASN A 76 -23.27 6.01 -11.76
C ASN A 76 -23.48 4.52 -12.04
N LYS A 77 -24.61 4.19 -12.66
CA LYS A 77 -25.01 2.80 -12.94
C LYS A 77 -24.23 2.11 -14.05
N SER A 78 -23.46 2.84 -14.85
CA SER A 78 -22.57 2.25 -15.86
C SER A 78 -21.15 2.06 -15.36
N ALA A 79 -20.80 2.60 -14.18
CA ALA A 79 -19.46 2.56 -13.60
C ALA A 79 -19.26 1.39 -12.64
N CYS A 80 -17.98 0.96 -12.51
CA CYS A 80 -17.52 0.03 -11.49
C CYS A 80 -16.78 0.79 -10.40
N TYR A 81 -17.17 0.61 -9.15
CA TYR A 81 -16.54 1.22 -7.99
C TYR A 81 -15.68 0.20 -7.25
N LEU A 82 -14.36 0.41 -7.26
CA LEU A 82 -13.42 -0.28 -6.39
C LEU A 82 -13.20 0.57 -5.14
N VAL A 83 -13.73 0.10 -4.03
CA VAL A 83 -13.72 0.85 -2.77
C VAL A 83 -12.80 0.18 -1.79
N HIS A 84 -11.71 0.86 -1.41
CA HIS A 84 -10.83 0.38 -0.36
C HIS A 84 -11.54 0.53 0.99
N TYR A 85 -11.68 -0.57 1.70
CA TYR A 85 -12.37 -0.64 2.98
C TYR A 85 -13.86 -0.31 2.93
N LEU A 86 -14.60 -1.10 2.21
CA LEU A 86 -16.05 -0.95 2.17
C LEU A 86 -16.73 -1.22 3.53
N GLY A 87 -16.07 -1.95 4.42
CA GLY A 87 -16.56 -2.26 5.77
C GLY A 87 -16.44 -3.74 6.13
N ASN A 88 -17.13 -4.15 7.20
CA ASN A 88 -17.10 -5.51 7.68
C ASN A 88 -17.73 -6.48 6.69
N ARG A 89 -17.20 -7.71 6.64
CA ARG A 89 -17.92 -8.81 6.03
C ARG A 89 -19.14 -9.12 6.89
N GLY A 90 -20.31 -8.95 6.33
CA GLY A 90 -21.56 -9.24 6.97
C GLY A 90 -22.70 -8.95 6.02
N PRO A 91 -23.92 -9.27 6.40
CA PRO A 91 -25.10 -8.84 5.64
C PRO A 91 -25.03 -7.34 5.37
N VAL A 92 -25.55 -6.94 4.20
CA VAL A 92 -25.54 -5.54 3.74
C VAL A 92 -26.12 -4.59 4.78
N GLU A 93 -27.13 -5.06 5.51
CA GLU A 93 -27.75 -4.29 6.62
C GLU A 93 -26.77 -3.95 7.74
N GLN A 94 -25.70 -4.73 7.89
CA GLN A 94 -24.64 -4.51 8.88
C GLN A 94 -23.44 -3.76 8.31
N ASN A 95 -23.44 -3.48 7.01
CA ASN A 95 -22.38 -2.75 6.31
C ASN A 95 -22.90 -1.44 5.71
N PRO A 96 -22.94 -0.35 6.51
CA PRO A 96 -23.43 0.94 6.03
C PRO A 96 -22.59 1.49 4.86
N GLY A 97 -21.33 1.04 4.73
CA GLY A 97 -20.47 1.39 3.61
C GLY A 97 -20.99 0.84 2.29
N ALA A 98 -21.36 -0.44 2.24
CA ALA A 98 -21.91 -1.05 1.04
C ALA A 98 -23.26 -0.44 0.64
N SER A 99 -24.11 -0.16 1.62
CA SER A 99 -25.47 0.39 1.38
C SER A 99 -25.45 1.74 0.64
N MET A 100 -24.35 2.49 0.69
CA MET A 100 -24.22 3.74 -0.08
C MET A 100 -24.23 3.50 -1.58
N TYR A 101 -23.64 2.41 -2.03
CA TYR A 101 -23.40 2.11 -3.45
C TYR A 101 -24.45 1.20 -4.06
N LEU A 102 -24.96 0.25 -3.28
CA LEU A 102 -25.86 -0.79 -3.78
C LEU A 102 -27.13 -0.22 -4.42
N GLY A 103 -27.45 -0.73 -5.61
CA GLY A 103 -28.54 -0.25 -6.44
C GLY A 103 -28.31 1.10 -7.13
N LYS A 104 -27.19 1.78 -6.86
CA LYS A 104 -26.84 3.09 -7.44
C LYS A 104 -25.65 3.03 -8.41
N VAL A 105 -24.84 1.99 -8.31
CA VAL A 105 -23.67 1.78 -9.17
C VAL A 105 -23.85 0.54 -10.04
N GLY A 106 -23.10 0.44 -11.13
CA GLY A 106 -23.15 -0.69 -12.03
C GLY A 106 -22.49 -1.94 -11.46
N ARG A 107 -21.39 -1.75 -10.75
CA ARG A 107 -20.68 -2.80 -10.04
C ARG A 107 -19.98 -2.24 -8.80
N LEU A 108 -19.93 -3.03 -7.76
CA LEU A 108 -19.24 -2.70 -6.52
C LEU A 108 -18.21 -3.79 -6.20
N ILE A 109 -16.98 -3.40 -5.95
CA ILE A 109 -15.88 -4.28 -5.55
C ILE A 109 -15.22 -3.70 -4.30
N ASP A 110 -15.17 -4.48 -3.24
CA ASP A 110 -14.41 -4.15 -2.03
C ASP A 110 -12.95 -4.51 -2.26
N PHE A 111 -12.07 -3.53 -2.27
CA PHE A 111 -10.63 -3.75 -2.32
C PHE A 111 -10.10 -3.98 -0.92
N ARG A 112 -9.56 -5.17 -0.66
CA ARG A 112 -9.00 -5.57 0.64
C ARG A 112 -7.56 -6.02 0.52
N PHE A 113 -6.85 -5.93 1.63
CA PHE A 113 -5.55 -6.57 1.71
C PHE A 113 -5.69 -8.09 1.73
N ALA A 114 -4.78 -8.77 1.03
CA ALA A 114 -4.69 -10.22 0.99
C ALA A 114 -4.45 -10.83 2.38
N ASN A 115 -3.87 -10.07 3.28
CA ASN A 115 -3.62 -10.48 4.66
C ASN A 115 -4.64 -9.81 5.56
N ASN A 116 -5.13 -10.55 6.51
CA ASN A 116 -6.11 -10.26 7.56
C ASN A 116 -6.23 -8.83 8.10
N TRP A 117 -6.00 -7.79 7.31
CA TRP A 117 -6.24 -6.49 7.82
C TRP A 117 -7.75 -6.28 8.03
N GLY A 118 -8.13 -6.72 9.23
CA GLY A 118 -9.47 -6.58 9.72
C GLY A 118 -9.79 -5.13 9.91
N VAL A 119 -10.94 -4.87 9.52
CA VAL A 119 -11.91 -3.93 9.95
C VAL A 119 -11.45 -3.02 11.08
N ASN A 120 -11.23 -1.75 10.72
CA ASN A 120 -11.25 -0.58 11.61
C ASN A 120 -10.26 -0.51 12.78
N GLY A 121 -9.14 -1.21 12.77
CA GLY A 121 -8.18 -1.12 13.88
C GLY A 121 -8.75 -1.56 15.23
N VAL A 122 -9.85 -2.29 15.24
CA VAL A 122 -10.43 -2.90 16.42
C VAL A 122 -9.82 -4.29 16.54
N GLU A 123 -9.21 -4.58 17.68
CA GLU A 123 -8.77 -5.91 18.08
C GLU A 123 -9.98 -6.84 18.31
N ASP A 124 -10.83 -6.99 17.33
CA ASP A 124 -11.94 -7.92 17.45
C ASP A 124 -11.47 -9.29 16.98
N LYS A 125 -10.99 -10.08 17.94
CA LYS A 125 -10.59 -11.47 17.76
C LYS A 125 -11.66 -12.36 17.08
N ASN A 126 -12.91 -11.89 17.05
CA ASN A 126 -14.02 -12.61 16.42
C ASN A 126 -14.12 -12.35 14.91
N TYR A 127 -13.38 -11.39 14.38
CA TYR A 127 -13.39 -11.02 12.96
C TYR A 127 -12.03 -11.19 12.28
N ALA A 128 -11.08 -11.86 12.91
CA ALA A 128 -9.82 -12.23 12.29
C ALA A 128 -10.08 -13.18 11.13
N TYR A 129 -10.27 -12.62 9.94
CA TYR A 129 -10.41 -13.38 8.72
C TYR A 129 -9.04 -13.86 8.27
N LYS A 130 -8.80 -15.16 8.34
CA LYS A 130 -7.61 -15.75 7.77
C LYS A 130 -7.79 -15.83 6.25
N PHE A 131 -6.93 -15.13 5.53
CA PHE A 131 -6.88 -15.23 4.09
C PHE A 131 -6.33 -16.62 3.69
N GLU A 132 -7.12 -17.36 2.91
CA GLU A 132 -6.79 -18.68 2.41
C GLU A 132 -6.84 -18.62 0.87
N PRO A 133 -5.70 -18.33 0.23
CA PRO A 133 -5.66 -18.01 -1.21
C PRO A 133 -6.28 -19.11 -2.09
N GLU A 134 -6.20 -20.36 -1.65
CA GLU A 134 -6.79 -21.51 -2.36
C GLU A 134 -8.31 -21.47 -2.48
N LYS A 135 -8.98 -20.63 -1.70
CA LYS A 135 -10.45 -20.46 -1.74
C LYS A 135 -10.91 -19.42 -2.77
N TYR A 136 -9.99 -18.70 -3.39
CA TYR A 136 -10.30 -17.57 -4.25
C TYR A 136 -9.74 -17.78 -5.66
N THR A 137 -10.32 -17.05 -6.62
CA THR A 137 -9.85 -17.06 -8.01
C THR A 137 -8.61 -16.17 -8.13
N PRO A 138 -7.43 -16.71 -8.50
CA PRO A 138 -6.27 -15.88 -8.75
C PRO A 138 -6.48 -14.99 -9.97
N ILE A 139 -5.97 -13.76 -9.92
CA ILE A 139 -6.00 -12.82 -11.04
C ILE A 139 -4.59 -12.70 -11.62
N ASN A 140 -4.48 -12.68 -12.93
CA ASN A 140 -3.25 -12.55 -13.70
C ASN A 140 -2.13 -13.49 -13.19
N ASP A 141 -1.12 -12.95 -12.52
CA ASP A 141 0.05 -13.70 -12.03
C ASP A 141 -0.15 -14.34 -10.63
N GLY A 142 -1.36 -14.25 -10.08
CA GLY A 142 -1.69 -14.81 -8.77
C GLY A 142 -1.21 -13.96 -7.58
N THR A 143 -0.87 -12.70 -7.78
CA THR A 143 -0.57 -11.77 -6.68
C THR A 143 -1.82 -11.11 -6.10
N SER A 144 -2.92 -11.18 -6.81
CA SER A 144 -4.25 -10.73 -6.39
C SER A 144 -5.27 -11.84 -6.56
N PHE A 145 -6.34 -11.82 -5.75
CA PHE A 145 -7.36 -12.86 -5.74
C PHE A 145 -8.75 -12.24 -5.73
N PHE A 146 -9.66 -12.90 -6.40
CA PHE A 146 -11.03 -12.45 -6.54
C PHE A 146 -12.01 -13.40 -5.85
N GLU A 147 -12.98 -12.81 -5.17
CA GLU A 147 -14.12 -13.52 -4.58
C GLU A 147 -15.42 -12.92 -5.11
N LYS A 148 -16.25 -13.76 -5.73
CA LYS A 148 -17.58 -13.39 -6.15
C LYS A 148 -18.50 -13.35 -4.93
N GLY A 149 -19.11 -12.21 -4.67
CA GLY A 149 -20.10 -12.06 -3.61
C GLY A 149 -21.54 -12.04 -4.15
N SER A 150 -22.52 -12.08 -3.24
CA SER A 150 -23.94 -11.96 -3.58
C SER A 150 -24.35 -10.52 -3.91
N ASP A 151 -23.83 -9.57 -3.12
CA ASP A 151 -24.20 -8.15 -3.23
C ASP A 151 -23.08 -7.30 -3.81
N TYR A 152 -21.85 -7.65 -3.51
CA TYR A 152 -20.64 -7.04 -4.04
C TYR A 152 -19.49 -8.05 -4.04
N ASP A 153 -18.56 -7.83 -4.96
CA ASP A 153 -17.39 -8.68 -5.11
C ASP A 153 -16.24 -8.20 -4.21
N ILE A 154 -15.21 -9.04 -4.02
CA ILE A 154 -14.02 -8.67 -3.25
C ILE A 154 -12.77 -8.91 -4.09
N LEU A 155 -11.89 -7.93 -4.11
CA LEU A 155 -10.55 -8.02 -4.66
C LEU A 155 -9.53 -7.99 -3.51
N TYR A 156 -8.87 -9.10 -3.28
CA TYR A 156 -7.75 -9.21 -2.34
C TYR A 156 -6.46 -8.88 -3.06
N SER A 157 -5.75 -7.91 -2.54
CA SER A 157 -4.43 -7.52 -3.05
C SER A 157 -3.61 -6.85 -1.95
N ILE A 158 -2.45 -6.30 -2.28
CA ILE A 158 -1.61 -5.51 -1.38
C ILE A 158 -1.27 -4.18 -2.04
N TRP A 159 -0.76 -3.24 -1.27
CA TRP A 159 -0.18 -2.03 -1.85
C TRP A 159 1.02 -2.35 -2.76
N ALA A 160 1.50 -1.34 -3.46
CA ALA A 160 2.62 -1.44 -4.38
C ALA A 160 3.62 -0.30 -4.17
N THR A 161 4.73 -0.31 -4.91
CA THR A 161 5.63 0.83 -4.98
C THR A 161 5.02 1.97 -5.79
N ASP A 162 5.38 3.20 -5.45
CA ASP A 162 5.04 4.41 -6.21
C ASP A 162 5.88 4.58 -7.49
N LEU A 163 6.88 3.71 -7.70
CA LEU A 163 7.67 3.70 -8.92
C LEU A 163 6.95 2.98 -10.07
N LEU A 164 7.08 3.53 -11.26
CA LEU A 164 6.78 2.80 -12.48
C LEU A 164 7.86 1.73 -12.74
N PRO A 165 7.55 0.64 -13.47
CA PRO A 165 8.54 -0.41 -13.75
C PRO A 165 9.84 0.09 -14.37
N ASN A 166 9.78 1.09 -15.28
CA ASN A 166 10.93 1.69 -15.92
C ASN A 166 11.73 2.65 -15.02
N GLU A 167 11.18 3.04 -13.89
CA GLU A 167 11.85 3.90 -12.90
C GLU A 167 12.61 3.09 -11.84
N ILE A 168 12.40 1.78 -11.79
CA ILE A 168 13.19 0.89 -10.93
C ILE A 168 14.49 0.59 -11.64
N ASP A 169 15.51 1.35 -11.24
CA ASP A 169 16.85 1.32 -11.84
C ASP A 169 17.81 0.51 -10.97
N PHE A 170 18.31 -0.58 -11.50
CA PHE A 170 19.21 -1.50 -10.80
C PHE A 170 20.63 -0.96 -10.68
N GLU A 171 21.09 -0.10 -11.57
CA GLU A 171 22.48 0.32 -11.64
C GLU A 171 22.78 1.51 -10.72
N THR A 172 21.93 2.53 -10.73
CA THR A 172 22.18 3.76 -9.98
C THR A 172 21.88 3.66 -8.50
N ARG A 173 21.08 2.64 -8.09
CA ARG A 173 20.59 2.52 -6.70
C ARG A 173 21.47 1.68 -5.79
N LEU A 174 22.36 0.91 -6.35
CA LEU A 174 23.29 0.06 -5.60
C LEU A 174 24.67 0.71 -5.44
N THR A 175 24.75 2.02 -5.48
CA THR A 175 25.96 2.71 -5.08
C THR A 175 26.23 2.32 -3.62
N PRO A 176 27.35 1.66 -3.31
CA PRO A 176 27.68 1.26 -1.96
C PRO A 176 27.62 2.48 -1.05
N PHE A 177 26.93 2.38 0.05
CA PHE A 177 26.98 3.41 1.10
C PHE A 177 28.40 3.44 1.64
N LYS A 178 29.17 4.44 1.25
CA LYS A 178 30.55 4.58 1.73
C LYS A 178 30.62 4.84 3.22
N GLU A 179 29.53 5.38 3.80
CA GLU A 179 29.40 5.64 5.23
C GLU A 179 27.95 5.53 5.66
N PRO A 180 27.65 4.81 6.76
CA PRO A 180 26.30 4.78 7.31
C PRO A 180 25.95 6.18 7.84
N LYS A 181 24.93 6.82 7.24
CA LYS A 181 24.58 8.19 7.60
C LYS A 181 23.54 8.24 8.72
N PHE A 182 22.49 7.42 8.62
CA PHE A 182 21.38 7.40 9.58
C PHE A 182 20.45 6.22 9.37
N ALA A 183 19.62 5.92 10.36
CA ALA A 183 18.44 5.08 10.21
C ALA A 183 17.24 5.96 9.87
N PHE A 184 16.39 5.56 8.92
CA PHE A 184 15.30 6.37 8.43
C PHE A 184 13.94 5.69 8.57
N PHE A 185 12.95 6.45 9.03
CA PHE A 185 11.56 6.04 9.06
C PHE A 185 10.66 7.13 8.45
N GLY A 186 10.03 6.81 7.33
CA GLY A 186 9.00 7.68 6.73
C GLY A 186 7.62 7.32 7.26
N GLY A 187 7.15 8.00 8.28
CA GLY A 187 5.86 7.73 8.92
C GLY A 187 5.70 8.47 10.23
N THR A 188 4.63 8.15 10.97
CA THR A 188 4.39 8.77 12.28
C THR A 188 4.70 7.80 13.41
N ILE A 189 5.47 8.29 14.36
CA ILE A 189 5.62 7.65 15.66
C ILE A 189 4.59 8.31 16.58
N ARG A 190 3.69 7.50 17.14
CA ARG A 190 2.60 7.92 18.03
C ARG A 190 2.64 7.09 19.30
N GLU A 191 1.90 7.49 20.31
CA GLU A 191 1.77 6.76 21.57
C GLU A 191 1.37 5.28 21.37
N ASP A 192 0.51 5.00 20.40
CA ASP A 192 0.03 3.64 20.10
C ASP A 192 1.05 2.73 19.41
N ASN A 193 2.14 3.29 18.90
CA ASN A 193 3.20 2.52 18.24
C ASN A 193 4.63 2.84 18.75
N GLU A 194 4.78 3.82 19.61
CA GLU A 194 6.08 4.28 20.10
C GLU A 194 6.87 3.16 20.76
N GLU A 195 6.19 2.29 21.52
CA GLU A 195 6.80 1.14 22.20
C GLU A 195 7.55 0.21 21.25
N MET A 196 7.13 0.12 19.99
CA MET A 196 7.76 -0.71 18.97
C MET A 196 9.01 -0.04 18.34
N PHE A 197 9.12 1.29 18.43
CA PHE A 197 10.26 2.03 17.88
C PHE A 197 11.36 2.31 18.90
N ILE A 198 10.99 2.51 20.18
CA ILE A 198 11.95 2.83 21.25
C ILE A 198 13.13 1.86 21.31
N PRO A 199 12.94 0.52 21.28
CA PRO A 199 14.05 -0.42 21.35
C PRO A 199 15.05 -0.21 20.21
N PHE A 200 14.57 -0.08 18.97
CA PHE A 200 15.42 0.17 17.80
C PHE A 200 16.14 1.53 17.89
N ILE A 201 15.42 2.58 18.30
CA ILE A 201 16.01 3.92 18.48
C ILE A 201 17.12 3.91 19.53
N ASN A 202 16.96 3.15 20.61
CA ASN A 202 17.98 3.01 21.65
C ASN A 202 19.23 2.31 21.11
N GLU A 203 19.09 1.27 20.29
CA GLU A 203 20.23 0.63 19.63
C GLU A 203 20.92 1.58 18.64
N CYS A 204 20.18 2.39 17.90
CA CYS A 204 20.76 3.44 17.08
C CYS A 204 21.61 4.41 17.91
N LYS A 205 21.10 4.88 19.05
CA LYS A 205 21.84 5.78 19.97
C LYS A 205 23.09 5.13 20.51
N THR A 206 22.97 3.87 20.98
CA THR A 206 24.11 3.12 21.54
C THR A 206 25.22 2.93 20.50
N ASN A 207 24.86 2.77 19.24
CA ASN A 207 25.82 2.56 18.15
C ASN A 207 26.20 3.85 17.39
N ASN A 208 25.83 5.03 17.90
CA ASN A 208 26.09 6.34 17.28
C ASN A 208 25.53 6.48 15.86
N ILE A 209 24.41 5.81 15.55
CA ILE A 209 23.68 5.96 14.28
C ILE A 209 22.55 6.94 14.51
N PRO A 210 22.54 8.10 13.85
CA PRO A 210 21.42 9.04 13.95
C PRO A 210 20.11 8.39 13.48
N PHE A 211 19.05 8.59 14.26
CA PHE A 211 17.70 8.17 13.85
C PHE A 211 16.93 9.38 13.33
N VAL A 212 16.48 9.29 12.09
CA VAL A 212 15.72 10.34 11.41
C VAL A 212 14.35 9.80 11.05
N TYR A 213 13.32 10.54 11.39
CA TYR A 213 11.96 10.24 10.90
C TYR A 213 11.31 11.46 10.28
N ASN A 214 10.40 11.20 9.37
CA ASN A 214 9.64 12.22 8.67
C ASN A 214 8.14 11.94 8.75
N THR A 215 7.39 12.91 9.27
CA THR A 215 5.92 12.83 9.35
C THR A 215 5.29 13.43 8.10
N PRO A 216 4.66 12.62 7.23
CA PRO A 216 4.24 13.08 5.89
C PRO A 216 3.29 14.28 5.88
N TRP A 217 2.39 14.37 6.87
CA TRP A 217 1.43 15.50 6.92
C TRP A 217 1.97 16.75 7.59
N GLN A 218 3.08 16.67 8.32
CA GLN A 218 3.77 17.86 8.88
C GLN A 218 4.82 18.37 7.93
N ASN A 219 5.50 17.45 7.23
CA ASN A 219 6.63 17.77 6.38
C ASN A 219 6.64 16.84 5.15
N PRO A 220 5.72 17.06 4.20
CA PRO A 220 5.59 16.18 3.03
C PRO A 220 6.87 16.20 2.20
N LEU A 221 7.41 15.03 1.95
CA LEU A 221 8.55 14.84 1.04
C LEU A 221 8.03 14.51 -0.35
N THR A 222 8.67 15.04 -1.36
CA THR A 222 8.45 14.58 -2.75
C THR A 222 8.92 13.12 -2.91
N ILE A 223 8.50 12.45 -3.96
CA ILE A 223 8.97 11.09 -4.28
C ILE A 223 10.50 11.06 -4.34
N GLU A 224 11.14 12.03 -4.98
CA GLU A 224 12.60 12.10 -5.09
C GLU A 224 13.29 12.33 -3.74
N GLN A 225 12.72 13.17 -2.89
CA GLN A 225 13.25 13.38 -1.53
C GLN A 225 13.10 12.11 -0.68
N MET A 226 11.96 11.41 -0.77
CA MET A 226 11.74 10.14 -0.08
C MET A 226 12.73 9.07 -0.57
N ARG A 227 12.90 8.94 -1.87
CA ARG A 227 13.89 8.05 -2.48
C ARG A 227 15.30 8.36 -1.97
N SER A 228 15.69 9.62 -2.02
CA SER A 228 17.01 10.06 -1.53
C SER A 228 17.21 9.72 -0.06
N ALA A 229 16.21 9.95 0.79
CA ALA A 229 16.27 9.61 2.20
C ALA A 229 16.44 8.10 2.42
N VAL A 230 15.70 7.26 1.70
CA VAL A 230 15.80 5.80 1.80
C VAL A 230 17.16 5.30 1.29
N ILE A 231 17.62 5.78 0.14
CA ILE A 231 18.91 5.37 -0.46
C ILE A 231 20.10 5.79 0.42
N GLN A 232 20.02 6.96 1.03
CA GLN A 232 21.08 7.46 1.92
C GLN A 232 20.98 6.88 3.33
N SER A 233 19.90 6.20 3.65
CA SER A 233 19.71 5.55 4.95
C SER A 233 20.47 4.23 4.99
N TYR A 234 21.28 4.06 6.03
CA TYR A 234 21.91 2.79 6.33
C TYR A 234 20.87 1.71 6.70
N LEU A 235 19.85 2.12 7.46
CA LEU A 235 18.80 1.24 7.95
C LEU A 235 17.42 1.86 7.70
N PRO A 236 16.81 1.66 6.50
CA PRO A 236 15.47 2.15 6.20
C PRO A 236 14.40 1.25 6.81
N LEU A 237 13.68 1.76 7.79
CA LEU A 237 12.82 0.99 8.69
C LEU A 237 11.41 0.75 8.14
N ASP A 238 10.87 -0.44 8.40
CA ASP A 238 9.45 -0.75 8.33
C ASP A 238 8.96 -1.49 9.58
N VAL A 239 9.14 -0.89 10.75
CA VAL A 239 8.60 -1.42 12.01
C VAL A 239 7.10 -1.20 12.08
N ARG A 240 6.37 -2.25 12.46
CA ARG A 240 4.90 -2.27 12.54
C ARG A 240 4.41 -2.27 13.98
N PRO A 241 3.33 -1.54 14.30
CA PRO A 241 2.67 -1.62 15.60
C PRO A 241 1.96 -2.97 15.78
N ARG A 242 1.66 -3.32 17.01
CA ARG A 242 1.07 -4.64 17.37
C ARG A 242 -0.20 -4.99 16.60
N ASN A 243 -1.08 -4.02 16.40
CA ASN A 243 -2.30 -4.24 15.63
C ASN A 243 -2.04 -4.60 14.15
N HIS A 244 -0.99 -4.03 13.55
CA HIS A 244 -0.58 -4.41 12.18
C HIS A 244 0.02 -5.81 12.15
N LEU A 245 0.82 -6.16 13.15
CA LEU A 245 1.40 -7.51 13.28
C LEU A 245 0.32 -8.57 13.47
N ALA A 246 -0.65 -8.31 14.38
CA ALA A 246 -1.75 -9.22 14.65
C ALA A 246 -2.63 -9.49 13.41
N ASN A 247 -2.68 -8.54 12.49
CA ASN A 247 -3.48 -8.61 11.26
C ASN A 247 -2.65 -8.97 10.01
N GLY A 248 -1.37 -9.30 10.14
CA GLY A 248 -0.52 -9.67 9.01
C GLY A 248 -0.36 -8.59 7.94
N TYR A 249 -0.38 -7.31 8.33
CA TYR A 249 -0.36 -6.20 7.38
C TYR A 249 0.99 -6.00 6.69
N ILE A 250 1.02 -6.13 5.37
CA ILE A 250 2.17 -5.81 4.52
C ILE A 250 2.04 -4.37 4.01
N SER A 251 2.99 -3.53 4.36
CA SER A 251 2.95 -2.11 4.01
C SER A 251 3.55 -1.80 2.65
N CYS A 252 3.09 -0.71 2.04
CA CYS A 252 3.76 -0.16 0.86
C CYS A 252 5.21 0.25 1.12
N ARG A 253 5.57 0.56 2.38
CA ARG A 253 6.93 0.99 2.74
C ARG A 253 7.97 -0.09 2.50
N SER A 254 7.69 -1.34 2.87
CA SER A 254 8.56 -2.47 2.59
C SER A 254 8.86 -2.59 1.09
N ILE A 255 7.80 -2.53 0.28
CA ILE A 255 7.90 -2.61 -1.18
C ILE A 255 8.66 -1.41 -1.75
N LYS A 256 8.39 -0.20 -1.24
CA LYS A 256 9.08 1.02 -1.64
C LYS A 256 10.57 0.99 -1.30
N ASN A 257 10.93 0.61 -0.07
CA ASN A 257 12.33 0.53 0.34
C ASN A 257 13.13 -0.37 -0.61
N ILE A 258 12.59 -1.53 -0.94
CA ILE A 258 13.22 -2.45 -1.90
C ILE A 258 13.28 -1.82 -3.29
N SER A 259 12.19 -1.25 -3.80
CA SER A 259 12.16 -0.65 -5.14
C SER A 259 13.13 0.52 -5.30
N TYR A 260 13.46 1.17 -4.20
CA TYR A 260 14.45 2.27 -4.15
C TYR A 260 15.91 1.76 -4.06
N GLY A 261 16.10 0.45 -3.95
CA GLY A 261 17.42 -0.17 -3.87
C GLY A 261 17.98 -0.26 -2.47
N ALA A 262 17.13 -0.37 -1.46
CA ALA A 262 17.54 -0.51 -0.07
C ALA A 262 17.08 -1.86 0.53
N LEU A 263 17.80 -2.34 1.53
CA LEU A 263 17.38 -3.49 2.31
C LEU A 263 16.08 -3.14 3.08
N CYS A 264 15.09 -4.02 3.01
CA CYS A 264 13.90 -3.89 3.85
C CYS A 264 14.18 -4.44 5.25
N LEU A 265 13.83 -3.65 6.27
CA LEU A 265 13.92 -4.03 7.68
C LEU A 265 12.52 -4.08 8.27
N THR A 266 12.12 -5.23 8.80
CA THR A 266 10.77 -5.40 9.32
C THR A 266 10.71 -6.30 10.54
N ASN A 267 9.76 -5.99 11.45
CA ASN A 267 9.36 -6.87 12.54
C ASN A 267 8.08 -7.66 12.21
N SER A 268 7.65 -7.65 10.96
CA SER A 268 6.47 -8.37 10.48
C SER A 268 6.88 -9.70 9.86
N LYS A 269 6.45 -10.80 10.48
CA LYS A 269 6.63 -12.16 9.95
C LYS A 269 5.99 -12.32 8.57
N GLU A 270 4.81 -11.73 8.38
CA GLU A 270 4.10 -11.76 7.09
C GLU A 270 4.89 -11.05 5.99
N THR A 271 5.51 -9.91 6.30
CA THR A 271 6.38 -9.22 5.34
C THR A 271 7.63 -10.05 5.03
N TYR A 272 8.22 -10.70 6.04
CA TYR A 272 9.37 -11.58 5.87
C TYR A 272 9.06 -12.75 4.94
N ASP A 273 7.96 -13.47 5.19
CA ASP A 273 7.53 -14.59 4.36
C ASP A 273 7.12 -14.14 2.94
N PHE A 274 6.49 -12.98 2.81
CA PHE A 274 6.12 -12.42 1.51
C PHE A 274 7.32 -12.15 0.60
N PHE A 275 8.45 -11.80 1.18
CA PHE A 275 9.71 -11.60 0.46
C PHE A 275 10.64 -12.84 0.49
N ASP A 276 10.07 -14.05 0.60
CA ASP A 276 10.80 -15.32 0.56
C ASP A 276 11.91 -15.42 1.60
N GLN A 277 11.74 -14.74 2.75
CA GLN A 277 12.70 -14.67 3.85
C GLN A 277 14.02 -13.95 3.50
N GLU A 278 14.02 -13.15 2.45
CA GLU A 278 15.20 -12.42 1.94
C GLU A 278 15.23 -10.95 2.37
N VAL A 279 14.69 -10.60 3.53
CA VAL A 279 14.74 -9.26 4.15
C VAL A 279 15.21 -9.36 5.59
N ALA A 280 15.67 -8.26 6.18
CA ALA A 280 16.05 -8.24 7.57
C ALA A 280 14.81 -8.35 8.47
N TYR A 281 14.76 -9.38 9.31
CA TYR A 281 13.64 -9.67 10.18
C TYR A 281 14.06 -10.03 11.60
N ALA A 282 13.37 -9.45 12.56
CA ALA A 282 13.33 -9.94 13.95
C ALA A 282 12.01 -9.50 14.60
N ASP A 283 11.43 -10.34 15.46
CA ASP A 283 10.21 -10.01 16.21
C ASP A 283 10.45 -8.81 17.15
N ASN A 284 11.61 -8.78 17.79
CA ASN A 284 12.02 -7.69 18.66
C ASN A 284 12.76 -6.62 17.83
N PRO A 285 12.30 -5.36 17.82
CA PRO A 285 12.98 -4.29 17.10
C PRO A 285 14.43 -4.00 17.55
N ALA A 286 14.82 -4.31 18.78
CA ALA A 286 16.22 -4.21 19.22
C ALA A 286 17.09 -5.23 18.48
N ASP A 287 16.63 -6.49 18.40
CA ASP A 287 17.34 -7.56 17.69
C ASP A 287 17.37 -7.26 16.18
N LEU A 288 16.28 -6.68 15.63
CA LEU A 288 16.21 -6.24 14.25
C LEU A 288 17.35 -5.29 13.87
N PHE A 289 17.78 -4.42 14.80
CA PHE A 289 18.91 -3.53 14.55
C PHE A 289 20.18 -4.32 14.21
N TYR A 290 20.48 -5.36 14.97
CA TYR A 290 21.70 -6.18 14.77
C TYR A 290 21.61 -7.04 13.53
N VAL A 291 20.47 -7.70 13.31
CA VAL A 291 20.22 -8.48 12.08
C VAL A 291 20.35 -7.59 10.84
N ALA A 292 19.77 -6.41 10.86
CA ALA A 292 19.82 -5.48 9.75
C ALA A 292 21.25 -4.99 9.50
N LYS A 293 22.00 -4.70 10.56
CA LYS A 293 23.40 -4.26 10.47
C LYS A 293 24.29 -5.36 9.89
N GLU A 294 24.16 -6.59 10.38
CA GLU A 294 24.90 -7.74 9.87
C GLU A 294 24.62 -7.96 8.37
N MET A 295 23.34 -7.97 7.98
CA MET A 295 22.98 -8.10 6.57
C MET A 295 23.50 -6.94 5.73
N GLN A 296 23.40 -5.70 6.22
CA GLN A 296 23.88 -4.52 5.48
C GLN A 296 25.39 -4.57 5.24
N ASP A 297 26.15 -5.15 6.14
CA ASP A 297 27.61 -5.28 6.04
C ASP A 297 28.03 -6.53 5.22
N ASP A 298 27.11 -7.47 4.93
CA ASP A 298 27.39 -8.65 4.10
C ASP A 298 27.43 -8.26 2.61
N PRO A 299 28.54 -8.55 1.90
CA PRO A 299 28.66 -8.30 0.46
C PRO A 299 27.55 -8.97 -0.39
N LYS A 300 26.98 -10.08 0.06
CA LYS A 300 25.88 -10.80 -0.61
C LYS A 300 24.56 -10.03 -0.58
N THR A 301 24.38 -9.10 0.34
CA THR A 301 23.16 -8.30 0.46
C THR A 301 22.87 -7.50 -0.80
N LYS A 302 23.90 -7.09 -1.53
CA LYS A 302 23.72 -6.43 -2.83
C LYS A 302 22.94 -7.28 -3.82
N ASP A 303 23.32 -8.55 -3.98
CA ASP A 303 22.64 -9.46 -4.89
C ASP A 303 21.21 -9.77 -4.43
N LEU A 304 21.02 -9.88 -3.13
CA LEU A 304 19.73 -10.08 -2.50
C LEU A 304 18.80 -8.89 -2.79
N ILE A 305 19.25 -7.65 -2.58
CA ILE A 305 18.48 -6.45 -2.90
C ILE A 305 18.13 -6.40 -4.40
N LEU A 306 19.08 -6.74 -5.28
CA LEU A 306 18.83 -6.79 -6.73
C LEU A 306 17.74 -7.79 -7.10
N ASN A 307 17.76 -8.98 -6.50
CA ASN A 307 16.74 -10.00 -6.73
C ASN A 307 15.36 -9.52 -6.25
N GLN A 308 15.29 -8.90 -5.08
CA GLN A 308 14.06 -8.33 -4.55
C GLN A 308 13.55 -7.15 -5.42
N MET A 309 14.44 -6.27 -5.90
CA MET A 309 14.08 -5.21 -6.84
C MET A 309 13.47 -5.75 -8.13
N LYS A 310 14.02 -6.83 -8.69
CA LYS A 310 13.46 -7.51 -9.87
C LYS A 310 12.05 -8.02 -9.59
N LYS A 311 11.86 -8.72 -8.46
CA LYS A 311 10.54 -9.19 -8.02
C LYS A 311 9.54 -8.05 -7.87
N VAL A 312 9.93 -6.94 -7.24
CA VAL A 312 9.07 -5.75 -7.10
C VAL A 312 8.76 -5.14 -8.46
N LYS A 313 9.75 -5.00 -9.35
CA LYS A 313 9.54 -4.47 -10.71
C LYS A 313 8.53 -5.28 -11.51
N GLU A 314 8.60 -6.60 -11.41
CA GLU A 314 7.78 -7.51 -12.19
C GLU A 314 6.37 -7.63 -11.63
N LYS A 315 6.20 -7.64 -10.29
CA LYS A 315 4.95 -8.04 -9.65
C LYS A 315 4.32 -7.01 -8.70
N HIS A 316 5.06 -6.02 -8.21
CA HIS A 316 4.61 -5.16 -7.11
C HIS A 316 4.66 -3.67 -7.41
N THR A 317 4.32 -3.28 -8.64
CA THR A 317 4.08 -1.89 -9.05
C THR A 317 2.58 -1.61 -9.14
N TYR A 318 2.17 -0.34 -9.13
CA TYR A 318 0.76 0.01 -9.37
C TYR A 318 0.31 -0.29 -10.79
N VAL A 319 1.22 -0.49 -11.76
CA VAL A 319 0.87 -1.04 -13.08
C VAL A 319 0.30 -2.45 -12.95
N ASN A 320 0.91 -3.30 -12.12
CA ASN A 320 0.39 -4.66 -11.85
C ASN A 320 -0.96 -4.59 -11.13
N ARG A 321 -1.07 -3.76 -10.07
CA ARG A 321 -2.33 -3.62 -9.31
C ARG A 321 -3.47 -3.12 -10.17
N LEU A 322 -3.22 -2.17 -11.07
CA LEU A 322 -4.23 -1.68 -12.01
C LEU A 322 -4.67 -2.75 -13.01
N LYS A 323 -3.76 -3.57 -13.51
CA LYS A 323 -4.13 -4.72 -14.33
C LYS A 323 -5.08 -5.66 -13.59
N ASP A 324 -4.80 -5.92 -12.31
CA ASP A 324 -5.66 -6.76 -11.46
C ASP A 324 -7.01 -6.10 -11.19
N MET A 325 -7.02 -4.80 -10.87
CA MET A 325 -8.25 -4.04 -10.66
C MET A 325 -9.14 -4.00 -11.92
N ILE A 326 -8.53 -3.80 -13.09
CA ILE A 326 -9.25 -3.82 -14.37
C ILE A 326 -9.79 -5.22 -14.66
N ALA A 327 -8.99 -6.26 -14.50
CA ALA A 327 -9.41 -7.63 -14.67
C ALA A 327 -10.60 -7.96 -13.74
N ALA A 328 -10.50 -7.63 -12.44
CA ALA A 328 -11.57 -7.81 -11.49
C ALA A 328 -12.86 -7.06 -11.92
N ALA A 329 -12.72 -5.81 -12.40
CA ALA A 329 -13.86 -5.02 -12.87
C ALA A 329 -14.52 -5.62 -14.13
N GLU A 330 -13.80 -6.38 -14.94
CA GLU A 330 -14.30 -7.03 -16.18
C GLU A 330 -14.75 -8.49 -15.97
N MET A 331 -14.43 -9.13 -14.84
CA MET A 331 -14.93 -10.48 -14.48
C MET A 331 -16.45 -10.44 -14.30
N VAL A 332 -17.16 -11.40 -14.89
CA VAL A 332 -18.64 -11.50 -14.85
C VAL A 332 -19.07 -12.50 -13.77
#